data_10f77e0650d4d648676a888d8700b16b
#
_entry.id   10f77e0650d4d648676a888d8700b16b
#
_cell.length_a   1.000
_cell.length_b   1.000
_cell.length_c   1.000
_cell.angle_alpha   90.00
_cell.angle_beta   90.00
_cell.angle_gamma   90.00
#
_symmetry.space_group_name_H-M   'P 1'
#
loop_
_entity.id
_entity.type
_entity.pdbx_description
1 polymer ?
#
loop_
_entity_poly.entity_id
_entity_poly.type
_entity_poly.pdbx_seq_one_letter_code
_entity_poly.pdbx_strand_id
1 'polypeptide(L)'
;MIIIKFIILSGIFCLSTACGITISRKYITREKELKEMLNALNIFEEKIKFTYEPIPDVFKEISEKCISSIGNIFKSASDNMQIMSAGEAWEKAIDESETKLNKGDKDTIKGLAKMLGQMDLDGQVNEIRLTMKFLENKIEDAQMERKKNEKLYKTLGATIGLAIV
;
A
#
# COMPACT_ATOMS: atom_id res chain seq x y z
N MET A 1 -43.08 13.47 20.02
CA MET A 1 -42.39 14.06 18.84
C MET A 1 -40.89 14.36 19.06
N ILE A 2 -40.49 14.92 20.23
CA ILE A 2 -39.09 15.28 20.55
C ILE A 2 -38.17 14.03 20.60
N ILE A 3 -38.62 12.96 21.28
CA ILE A 3 -37.83 11.70 21.41
C ILE A 3 -37.51 11.07 20.06
N ILE A 4 -38.45 11.05 19.12
CA ILE A 4 -38.26 10.49 17.78
C ILE A 4 -37.22 11.32 16.99
N LYS A 5 -37.27 12.65 17.09
CA LYS A 5 -36.27 13.54 16.49
C LYS A 5 -34.86 13.26 17.05
N PHE A 6 -34.75 13.06 18.37
CA PHE A 6 -33.47 12.75 19.03
C PHE A 6 -32.89 11.41 18.57
N ILE A 7 -33.73 10.38 18.41
CA ILE A 7 -33.31 9.06 17.92
C ILE A 7 -32.80 9.15 16.47
N ILE A 8 -33.54 9.85 15.60
CA ILE A 8 -33.12 10.03 14.18
C ILE A 8 -31.81 10.81 14.10
N LEU A 9 -31.65 11.88 14.87
CA LEU A 9 -30.44 12.70 14.90
C LEU A 9 -29.22 11.91 15.38
N SER A 10 -29.38 11.11 16.43
CA SER A 10 -28.34 10.21 16.93
C SER A 10 -27.96 9.14 15.90
N GLY A 11 -28.92 8.58 15.18
CA GLY A 11 -28.70 7.63 14.10
C GLY A 11 -27.86 8.23 12.96
N ILE A 12 -28.20 9.43 12.50
CA ILE A 12 -27.46 10.16 11.46
C ILE A 12 -26.04 10.46 11.93
N PHE A 13 -25.86 10.89 13.18
CA PHE A 13 -24.53 11.14 13.75
C PHE A 13 -23.66 9.88 13.79
N CYS A 14 -24.19 8.75 14.25
CA CYS A 14 -23.47 7.47 14.29
C CYS A 14 -23.07 7.00 12.88
N LEU A 15 -23.97 7.10 11.90
CA LEU A 15 -23.69 6.72 10.51
C LEU A 15 -22.62 7.63 9.88
N SER A 16 -22.72 8.94 10.07
CA SER A 16 -21.74 9.90 9.57
C SER A 16 -20.33 9.65 10.16
N THR A 17 -20.27 9.38 11.47
CA THR A 17 -19.01 9.06 12.16
C THR A 17 -18.41 7.75 11.66
N ALA A 18 -19.22 6.71 11.48
CA ALA A 18 -18.77 5.41 10.96
C ALA A 18 -18.21 5.54 9.54
N CYS A 19 -18.89 6.28 8.65
CA CYS A 19 -18.39 6.59 7.32
C CYS A 19 -17.05 7.34 7.35
N GLY A 20 -16.92 8.35 8.20
CA GLY A 20 -15.69 9.12 8.39
C GLY A 20 -14.51 8.25 8.82
N ILE A 21 -14.71 7.35 9.77
CA ILE A 21 -13.69 6.42 10.25
C ILE A 21 -13.25 5.46 9.11
N THR A 22 -14.20 4.94 8.34
CA THR A 22 -13.92 4.00 7.24
C THR A 22 -13.06 4.65 6.15
N ILE A 23 -13.40 5.89 5.78
CA ILE A 23 -12.62 6.64 4.78
C ILE A 23 -11.23 6.97 5.33
N SER A 24 -11.10 7.39 6.58
CA SER A 24 -9.82 7.68 7.22
C SER A 24 -8.90 6.45 7.26
N ARG A 25 -9.44 5.26 7.53
CA ARG A 25 -8.68 3.99 7.53
C ARG A 25 -8.04 3.70 6.18
N LYS A 26 -8.68 4.03 5.06
CA LYS A 26 -8.12 3.84 3.72
C LYS A 26 -6.78 4.58 3.55
N TYR A 27 -6.70 5.83 4.00
CA TYR A 27 -5.48 6.64 3.88
C TYR A 27 -4.37 6.14 4.81
N ILE A 28 -4.72 5.72 6.03
CA ILE A 28 -3.76 5.13 6.98
C ILE A 28 -3.20 3.82 6.42
N THR A 29 -4.06 2.96 5.87
CA THR A 29 -3.63 1.67 5.31
C THR A 29 -2.75 1.87 4.09
N ARG A 30 -3.11 2.79 3.16
CA ARG A 30 -2.28 3.11 1.99
C ARG A 30 -0.87 3.54 2.39
N GLU A 31 -0.74 4.47 3.35
CA GLU A 31 0.58 4.91 3.83
C GLU A 31 1.37 3.74 4.43
N LYS A 32 0.71 2.88 5.22
CA LYS A 32 1.34 1.71 5.81
C LYS A 32 1.82 0.72 4.74
N GLU A 33 1.00 0.42 3.74
CA GLU A 33 1.34 -0.48 2.64
C GLU A 33 2.51 0.06 1.81
N LEU A 34 2.55 1.37 1.51
CA LEU A 34 3.68 2.00 0.81
C LEU A 34 4.99 1.88 1.59
N LYS A 35 4.96 2.12 2.91
CA LYS A 35 6.14 1.95 3.77
C LYS A 35 6.61 0.51 3.85
N GLU A 36 5.68 -0.42 3.89
CA GLU A 36 5.99 -1.85 3.91
C GLU A 36 6.56 -2.32 2.58
N MET A 37 6.04 -1.82 1.44
CA MET A 37 6.62 -2.06 0.13
C MET A 37 8.06 -1.51 0.04
N LEU A 38 8.30 -0.30 0.53
CA LEU A 38 9.64 0.27 0.58
C LEU A 38 10.61 -0.61 1.39
N ASN A 39 10.17 -1.11 2.54
CA ASN A 39 10.97 -2.02 3.36
C ASN A 39 11.22 -3.36 2.65
N ALA A 40 10.22 -3.92 1.99
CA ALA A 40 10.35 -5.14 1.19
C ALA A 40 11.37 -4.98 0.06
N LEU A 41 11.37 -3.82 -0.62
CA LEU A 41 12.36 -3.53 -1.67
C LEU A 41 13.78 -3.32 -1.12
N ASN A 42 13.94 -2.78 0.09
CA ASN A 42 15.25 -2.73 0.74
C ASN A 42 15.80 -4.14 0.99
N ILE A 43 14.98 -5.06 1.50
CA ILE A 43 15.36 -6.46 1.70
C ILE A 43 15.72 -7.11 0.35
N PHE A 44 14.94 -6.82 -0.69
CA PHE A 44 15.19 -7.33 -2.04
C PHE A 44 16.54 -6.85 -2.59
N GLU A 45 16.84 -5.54 -2.45
CA GLU A 45 18.15 -4.98 -2.85
C GLU A 45 19.32 -5.66 -2.14
N GLU A 46 19.23 -5.79 -0.81
CA GLU A 46 20.28 -6.44 -0.02
C GLU A 46 20.51 -7.88 -0.45
N LYS A 47 19.44 -8.64 -0.65
CA LYS A 47 19.51 -10.04 -1.08
C LYS A 47 20.16 -10.17 -2.45
N ILE A 48 19.72 -9.42 -3.45
CA ILE A 48 20.30 -9.45 -4.80
C ILE A 48 21.80 -9.12 -4.76
N LYS A 49 22.19 -8.12 -3.96
CA LYS A 49 23.61 -7.69 -3.90
C LYS A 49 24.54 -8.70 -3.23
N PHE A 50 24.08 -9.40 -2.22
CA PHE A 50 24.98 -10.14 -1.33
C PHE A 50 24.80 -11.65 -1.35
N THR A 51 23.64 -12.17 -1.73
CA THR A 51 23.36 -13.61 -1.61
C THR A 51 23.32 -14.35 -2.95
N TYR A 52 23.13 -13.64 -4.07
CA TYR A 52 22.95 -14.24 -5.40
C TYR A 52 21.85 -15.30 -5.46
N GLU A 53 20.86 -15.21 -4.54
CA GLU A 53 19.73 -16.12 -4.50
C GLU A 53 18.80 -15.92 -5.71
N PRO A 54 18.14 -16.96 -6.20
CA PRO A 54 17.13 -16.84 -7.24
C PRO A 54 15.98 -15.91 -6.81
N ILE A 55 15.49 -15.05 -7.71
CA ILE A 55 14.42 -14.08 -7.41
C ILE A 55 13.19 -14.72 -6.76
N PRO A 56 12.69 -15.91 -7.21
CA PRO A 56 11.55 -16.56 -6.57
C PRO A 56 11.78 -16.87 -5.09
N ASP A 57 12.99 -17.32 -4.73
CA ASP A 57 13.33 -17.67 -3.33
C ASP A 57 13.41 -16.41 -2.46
N VAL A 58 14.02 -15.33 -3.00
CA VAL A 58 14.05 -14.03 -2.31
C VAL A 58 12.63 -13.49 -2.08
N PHE A 59 11.75 -13.59 -3.08
CA PHE A 59 10.37 -13.14 -2.97
C PHE A 59 9.59 -13.95 -1.94
N LYS A 60 9.82 -15.25 -1.88
CA LYS A 60 9.24 -16.12 -0.84
C LYS A 60 9.68 -15.68 0.56
N GLU A 61 10.98 -15.45 0.77
CA GLU A 61 11.50 -14.98 2.06
C GLU A 61 10.92 -13.61 2.45
N ILE A 62 10.81 -12.67 1.51
CA ILE A 62 10.18 -11.38 1.77
C ILE A 62 8.70 -11.56 2.17
N SER A 63 7.98 -12.47 1.51
CA SER A 63 6.58 -12.73 1.83
C SER A 63 6.37 -13.23 3.25
N GLU A 64 7.33 -13.98 3.79
CA GLU A 64 7.29 -14.51 5.17
C GLU A 64 7.59 -13.42 6.22
N LYS A 65 8.33 -12.38 5.84
CA LYS A 65 8.67 -11.24 6.71
C LYS A 65 7.60 -10.14 6.72
N CYS A 66 6.81 -10.05 5.67
CA CYS A 66 5.75 -9.06 5.51
C CYS A 66 4.39 -9.66 5.90
N ILE A 67 3.75 -9.14 6.95
CA ILE A 67 2.50 -9.71 7.50
C ILE A 67 1.23 -9.15 6.81
N SER A 68 1.38 -8.22 5.87
CA SER A 68 0.28 -7.50 5.22
C SER A 68 -0.06 -8.02 3.82
N SER A 69 -1.01 -7.32 3.16
CA SER A 69 -1.31 -7.47 1.74
C SER A 69 -0.07 -7.34 0.83
N ILE A 70 0.99 -6.65 1.27
CA ILE A 70 2.25 -6.54 0.54
C ILE A 70 2.97 -7.91 0.51
N GLY A 71 3.03 -8.63 1.63
CA GLY A 71 3.57 -9.99 1.65
C GLY A 71 2.87 -10.93 0.67
N ASN A 72 1.55 -10.78 0.52
CA ASN A 72 0.78 -11.57 -0.45
C ASN A 72 1.17 -11.26 -1.91
N ILE A 73 1.54 -10.03 -2.25
CA ILE A 73 2.07 -9.68 -3.58
C ILE A 73 3.35 -10.48 -3.87
N PHE A 74 4.31 -10.46 -2.94
CA PHE A 74 5.57 -11.19 -3.11
C PHE A 74 5.36 -12.70 -3.17
N LYS A 75 4.47 -13.24 -2.35
CA LYS A 75 4.09 -14.66 -2.39
C LYS A 75 3.48 -15.03 -3.73
N SER A 76 2.46 -14.29 -4.17
CA SER A 76 1.80 -14.54 -5.46
C SER A 76 2.77 -14.44 -6.63
N ALA A 77 3.68 -13.46 -6.61
CA ALA A 77 4.70 -13.32 -7.64
C ALA A 77 5.66 -14.52 -7.64
N SER A 78 6.17 -14.94 -6.48
CA SER A 78 7.04 -16.12 -6.34
C SER A 78 6.37 -17.38 -6.90
N ASP A 79 5.11 -17.62 -6.52
CA ASP A 79 4.35 -18.78 -6.97
C ASP A 79 4.12 -18.77 -8.50
N ASN A 80 3.80 -17.61 -9.07
CA ASN A 80 3.57 -17.45 -10.50
C ASN A 80 4.87 -17.55 -11.33
N MET A 81 6.05 -17.24 -10.79
CA MET A 81 7.34 -17.38 -11.48
C MET A 81 7.69 -18.81 -11.86
N GLN A 82 6.97 -19.80 -11.35
CA GLN A 82 7.11 -21.20 -11.77
C GLN A 82 6.55 -21.48 -13.16
N ILE A 83 5.63 -20.65 -13.66
CA ILE A 83 4.86 -20.87 -14.89
C ILE A 83 4.93 -19.70 -15.89
N MET A 84 5.49 -18.56 -15.49
CA MET A 84 5.63 -17.37 -16.34
C MET A 84 6.91 -16.61 -16.00
N SER A 85 7.27 -15.61 -16.81
CA SER A 85 8.45 -14.78 -16.56
C SER A 85 8.32 -13.99 -15.25
N ALA A 86 9.46 -13.65 -14.64
CA ALA A 86 9.46 -12.91 -13.37
C ALA A 86 8.73 -11.56 -13.49
N GLY A 87 8.89 -10.85 -14.61
CA GLY A 87 8.18 -9.59 -14.86
C GLY A 87 6.68 -9.76 -14.96
N GLU A 88 6.19 -10.74 -15.73
CA GLU A 88 4.75 -11.02 -15.85
C GLU A 88 4.14 -11.47 -14.52
N ALA A 89 4.86 -12.32 -13.77
CA ALA A 89 4.43 -12.77 -12.45
C ALA A 89 4.29 -11.60 -11.46
N TRP A 90 5.23 -10.64 -11.52
CA TRP A 90 5.20 -9.44 -10.70
C TRP A 90 4.02 -8.53 -11.04
N GLU A 91 3.81 -8.20 -12.32
CA GLU A 91 2.69 -7.37 -12.77
C GLU A 91 1.35 -7.99 -12.39
N LYS A 92 1.17 -9.29 -12.65
CA LYS A 92 -0.03 -10.03 -12.30
C LYS A 92 -0.31 -9.99 -10.80
N ALA A 93 0.69 -10.25 -9.97
CA ALA A 93 0.55 -10.24 -8.51
C ALA A 93 0.11 -8.87 -7.98
N ILE A 94 0.60 -7.75 -8.58
CA ILE A 94 0.19 -6.40 -8.21
C ILE A 94 -1.24 -6.12 -8.65
N ASP A 95 -1.63 -6.54 -9.87
CA ASP A 95 -2.97 -6.29 -10.40
C ASP A 95 -4.05 -7.02 -9.59
N GLU A 96 -3.81 -8.26 -9.24
CA GLU A 96 -4.71 -9.11 -8.46
C GLU A 96 -4.69 -8.79 -6.95
N SER A 97 -3.79 -7.92 -6.49
CA SER A 97 -3.63 -7.62 -5.06
C SER A 97 -4.81 -6.81 -4.48
N GLU A 98 -5.28 -7.25 -3.31
CA GLU A 98 -6.28 -6.55 -2.50
C GLU A 98 -5.65 -5.49 -1.58
N THR A 99 -4.95 -4.52 -2.16
CA THR A 99 -4.31 -3.41 -1.43
C THR A 99 -5.14 -2.13 -1.47
N LYS A 100 -4.79 -1.18 -0.60
CA LYS A 100 -5.32 0.20 -0.64
C LYS A 100 -4.43 1.14 -1.45
N LEU A 101 -3.42 0.61 -2.12
CA LEU A 101 -2.59 1.34 -3.07
C LEU A 101 -3.45 1.89 -4.22
N ASN A 102 -3.20 3.13 -4.59
CA ASN A 102 -3.87 3.72 -5.76
C ASN A 102 -3.19 3.26 -7.07
N LYS A 103 -3.80 3.61 -8.20
CA LYS A 103 -3.26 3.24 -9.51
C LYS A 103 -1.82 3.74 -9.70
N GLY A 104 -1.53 4.99 -9.35
CA GLY A 104 -0.19 5.56 -9.50
C GLY A 104 0.86 4.90 -8.60
N ASP A 105 0.46 4.39 -7.42
CA ASP A 105 1.33 3.59 -6.55
C ASP A 105 1.65 2.24 -7.22
N LYS A 106 0.62 1.55 -7.71
CA LYS A 106 0.76 0.27 -8.40
C LYS A 106 1.60 0.40 -9.67
N ASP A 107 1.39 1.44 -10.47
CA ASP A 107 2.17 1.69 -11.70
C ASP A 107 3.65 1.93 -11.38
N THR A 108 3.95 2.63 -10.29
CA THR A 108 5.34 2.83 -9.82
C THR A 108 6.01 1.49 -9.47
N ILE A 109 5.32 0.62 -8.74
CA ILE A 109 5.84 -0.68 -8.29
C ILE A 109 5.98 -1.64 -9.49
N LYS A 110 5.04 -1.61 -10.44
CA LYS A 110 5.11 -2.40 -11.67
C LYS A 110 6.30 -2.05 -12.55
N GLY A 111 6.86 -0.84 -12.42
CA GLY A 111 8.07 -0.45 -13.14
C GLY A 111 9.22 -1.45 -13.01
N LEU A 112 9.30 -2.16 -11.89
CA LEU A 112 10.30 -3.23 -11.67
C LEU A 112 10.16 -4.42 -12.61
N ALA A 113 8.99 -4.69 -13.19
CA ALA A 113 8.74 -5.85 -14.04
C ALA A 113 9.73 -5.97 -15.20
N LYS A 114 10.10 -4.84 -15.80
CA LYS A 114 10.98 -4.78 -16.96
C LYS A 114 12.41 -5.25 -16.68
N MET A 115 12.83 -5.16 -15.43
CA MET A 115 14.20 -5.53 -15.05
C MET A 115 14.31 -6.94 -14.45
N LEU A 116 13.20 -7.48 -13.92
CA LEU A 116 13.22 -8.79 -13.26
C LEU A 116 13.61 -9.90 -14.22
N GLY A 117 14.80 -10.48 -14.02
CA GLY A 117 15.33 -11.56 -14.83
C GLY A 117 15.88 -11.16 -16.21
N GLN A 118 15.94 -9.88 -16.56
CA GLN A 118 16.40 -9.39 -17.87
C GLN A 118 17.66 -8.52 -17.82
N MET A 119 18.00 -7.97 -16.67
CA MET A 119 19.16 -7.10 -16.49
C MET A 119 20.27 -7.81 -15.71
N ASP A 120 21.48 -7.30 -15.87
CA ASP A 120 22.59 -7.64 -14.99
C ASP A 120 22.34 -7.16 -13.55
N LEU A 121 23.16 -7.58 -12.63
CA LEU A 121 22.98 -7.33 -11.20
C LEU A 121 22.97 -5.83 -10.86
N ASP A 122 23.88 -5.07 -11.45
CA ASP A 122 23.99 -3.63 -11.21
C ASP A 122 22.78 -2.87 -11.76
N GLY A 123 22.29 -3.28 -12.93
CA GLY A 123 21.06 -2.74 -13.51
C GLY A 123 19.84 -3.02 -12.63
N GLN A 124 19.71 -4.22 -12.09
CA GLN A 124 18.63 -4.58 -11.17
C GLN A 124 18.67 -3.73 -9.88
N VAL A 125 19.82 -3.61 -9.27
CA VAL A 125 20.01 -2.80 -8.05
C VAL A 125 19.66 -1.33 -8.30
N ASN A 126 20.08 -0.77 -9.44
CA ASN A 126 19.78 0.62 -9.78
C ASN A 126 18.26 0.87 -9.97
N GLU A 127 17.56 -0.04 -10.64
CA GLU A 127 16.10 0.07 -10.83
C GLU A 127 15.33 -0.08 -9.51
N ILE A 128 15.76 -1.00 -8.63
CA ILE A 128 15.17 -1.12 -7.28
C ILE A 128 15.32 0.21 -6.53
N ARG A 129 16.51 0.81 -6.54
CA ARG A 129 16.76 2.10 -5.87
C ARG A 129 15.94 3.23 -6.46
N LEU A 130 15.81 3.28 -7.78
CA LEU A 130 14.99 4.28 -8.46
C LEU A 130 13.52 4.13 -8.04
N THR A 131 13.02 2.91 -8.02
CA THR A 131 11.65 2.62 -7.57
C THR A 131 11.44 3.01 -6.10
N MET A 132 12.41 2.69 -5.22
CA MET A 132 12.35 3.11 -3.81
C MET A 132 12.27 4.63 -3.65
N LYS A 133 13.06 5.38 -4.43
CA LYS A 133 13.00 6.84 -4.44
C LYS A 133 11.63 7.38 -4.87
N PHE A 134 11.01 6.77 -5.88
CA PHE A 134 9.64 7.14 -6.25
C PHE A 134 8.62 6.77 -5.18
N LEU A 135 8.80 5.64 -4.48
CA LEU A 135 7.94 5.25 -3.37
C LEU A 135 8.06 6.22 -2.17
N GLU A 136 9.24 6.76 -1.89
CA GLU A 136 9.41 7.80 -0.86
C GLU A 136 8.53 9.01 -1.14
N ASN A 137 8.51 9.50 -2.38
CA ASN A 137 7.62 10.59 -2.78
C ASN A 137 6.13 10.20 -2.61
N LYS A 138 5.76 8.95 -2.98
CA LYS A 138 4.39 8.46 -2.79
C LYS A 138 4.00 8.35 -1.31
N ILE A 139 4.95 8.03 -0.44
CA ILE A 139 4.75 8.01 1.01
C ILE A 139 4.49 9.42 1.54
N GLU A 140 5.25 10.42 1.09
CA GLU A 140 5.02 11.82 1.45
C GLU A 140 3.64 12.30 1.03
N ASP A 141 3.23 12.01 -0.21
CA ASP A 141 1.90 12.31 -0.72
C ASP A 141 0.81 11.64 0.13
N ALA A 142 0.97 10.35 0.44
CA ALA A 142 0.02 9.61 1.27
C ALA A 142 -0.08 10.17 2.70
N GLN A 143 1.04 10.63 3.27
CA GLN A 143 1.06 11.30 4.58
C GLN A 143 0.32 12.64 4.56
N MET A 144 0.51 13.44 3.51
CA MET A 144 -0.19 14.71 3.34
C MET A 144 -1.70 14.48 3.18
N GLU A 145 -2.10 13.52 2.36
CA GLU A 145 -3.50 13.13 2.18
C GLU A 145 -4.12 12.65 3.51
N ARG A 146 -3.41 11.81 4.25
CA ARG A 146 -3.86 11.35 5.57
C ARG A 146 -4.09 12.52 6.54
N LYS A 147 -3.09 13.41 6.68
CA LYS A 147 -3.19 14.58 7.58
C LYS A 147 -4.35 15.51 7.19
N LYS A 148 -4.53 15.76 5.89
CA LYS A 148 -5.63 16.59 5.37
C LYS A 148 -6.99 15.98 5.73
N ASN A 149 -7.16 14.69 5.47
CA ASN A 149 -8.41 13.99 5.75
C ASN A 149 -8.68 13.88 7.27
N GLU A 150 -7.66 13.56 8.07
CA GLU A 150 -7.79 13.51 9.53
C GLU A 150 -8.24 14.87 10.11
N LYS A 151 -7.68 15.97 9.61
CA LYS A 151 -8.10 17.32 10.00
C LYS A 151 -9.54 17.62 9.62
N LEU A 152 -9.94 17.25 8.38
CA LEU A 152 -11.33 17.43 7.91
C LEU A 152 -12.32 16.69 8.79
N TYR A 153 -12.06 15.43 9.12
CA TYR A 153 -12.97 14.64 9.96
C TYR A 153 -13.04 15.13 11.40
N LYS A 154 -11.92 15.57 11.99
CA LYS A 154 -11.92 16.21 13.32
C LYS A 154 -12.73 17.51 13.31
N THR A 155 -12.59 18.34 12.29
CA THR A 155 -13.33 19.61 12.18
C THR A 155 -14.83 19.36 11.95
N LEU A 156 -15.19 18.44 11.04
CA LEU A 156 -16.59 18.09 10.79
C LEU A 156 -17.26 17.49 12.03
N GLY A 157 -16.58 16.63 12.76
CA GLY A 157 -17.10 16.07 14.01
C GLY A 157 -17.37 17.16 15.07
N ALA A 158 -16.46 18.14 15.20
CA ALA A 158 -16.63 19.25 16.13
C ALA A 158 -17.76 20.21 15.71
N THR A 159 -17.86 20.54 14.42
CA THR A 159 -18.91 21.45 13.92
C THR A 159 -20.30 20.83 13.98
N ILE A 160 -20.44 19.54 13.68
CA ILE A 160 -21.72 18.83 13.81
C ILE A 160 -22.11 18.71 15.28
N GLY A 161 -21.16 18.43 16.18
CA GLY A 161 -21.42 18.41 17.63
C GLY A 161 -21.92 19.76 18.16
N LEU A 162 -21.36 20.88 17.69
CA LEU A 162 -21.79 22.23 18.08
C LEU A 162 -23.16 22.67 17.47
N ALA A 163 -23.48 22.15 16.27
CA ALA A 163 -24.77 22.49 15.63
C ALA A 163 -25.97 21.75 16.22
N ILE A 164 -25.74 20.76 17.08
CA ILE A 164 -26.81 19.95 17.74
C ILE A 164 -27.13 20.46 19.14
N VAL A 165 -26.26 21.27 19.73
CA VAL A 165 -26.48 21.93 21.04
C VAL A 165 -27.18 23.28 20.86
#